data_fd74fd34f5a01af6cf73dca912c3ca36
#
_entry.id   fd74fd34f5a01af6cf73dca912c3ca36
#
_cell.length_a   1.000
_cell.length_b   1.000
_cell.length_c   1.000
_cell.angle_alpha   90.00
_cell.angle_beta   90.00
_cell.angle_gamma   90.00
#
_symmetry.space_group_name_H-M   'P 1'
#
loop_
_entity.id
_entity.type
_entity.pdbx_description
1 polymer ?
#
loop_
_entity_poly.entity_id
_entity_poly.type
_entity_poly.pdbx_seq_one_letter_code
_entity_poly.pdbx_strand_id
1 'polypeptide(L)'
;MIAGWGLAGMYLSLGPSVAAGLLELHNRLIGGVVVMLLAGTGAIAIALLRSRPAPSLLAPSSALLGLGTLVSLAGTTWNLAWLAAVGTVVAGFGFGSSVLATFGTFARLARPHERSAIFALANIIGYLENSVPAVLGGIAVTTLGLTTATKIYALAIAVLTFTALVLRLNQTRTQRRTGVTSSR
;
A
#
# COMPACT_ATOMS: atom_id res chain seq x y z
N MET A 1 1.85 6.88 -3.11
CA MET A 1 2.08 7.12 -1.68
C MET A 1 0.80 6.92 -0.90
N ILE A 2 -0.28 7.67 -1.17
CA ILE A 2 -1.57 7.61 -0.44
C ILE A 2 -2.09 6.19 -0.22
N ALA A 3 -2.20 5.38 -1.27
CA ALA A 3 -2.72 4.01 -1.16
C ALA A 3 -1.84 3.08 -0.30
N GLY A 4 -0.52 3.25 -0.36
CA GLY A 4 0.40 2.43 0.43
C GLY A 4 0.33 2.73 1.93
N TRP A 5 0.38 3.99 2.30
CA TRP A 5 0.27 4.41 3.70
C TRP A 5 -1.13 4.19 4.26
N GLY A 6 -2.18 4.41 3.45
CA GLY A 6 -3.55 4.08 3.84
C GLY A 6 -3.73 2.57 4.10
N LEU A 7 -3.08 1.72 3.28
CA LEU A 7 -3.08 0.27 3.53
C LEU A 7 -2.38 -0.07 4.85
N ALA A 8 -1.20 0.52 5.11
CA ALA A 8 -0.50 0.32 6.37
C ALA A 8 -1.37 0.72 7.57
N GLY A 9 -2.09 1.86 7.48
CA GLY A 9 -3.05 2.30 8.49
C GLY A 9 -4.17 1.28 8.73
N MET A 10 -4.72 0.70 7.67
CA MET A 10 -5.72 -0.36 7.77
C MET A 10 -5.18 -1.58 8.53
N TYR A 11 -4.01 -2.06 8.15
CA TYR A 11 -3.43 -3.25 8.79
C TYR A 11 -3.04 -3.00 10.25
N LEU A 12 -2.55 -1.82 10.58
CA LEU A 12 -2.22 -1.46 11.96
C LEU A 12 -3.46 -1.29 12.83
N SER A 13 -4.55 -0.71 12.30
CA SER A 13 -5.78 -0.44 13.05
C SER A 13 -6.77 -1.60 13.07
N LEU A 14 -7.02 -2.22 11.91
CA LEU A 14 -8.06 -3.24 11.74
C LEU A 14 -7.50 -4.66 11.60
N GLY A 15 -6.23 -4.83 11.23
CA GLY A 15 -5.63 -6.14 10.99
C GLY A 15 -5.82 -7.15 12.14
N PRO A 16 -5.49 -6.80 13.40
CA PRO A 16 -5.72 -7.69 14.53
C PRO A 16 -7.20 -8.03 14.75
N SER A 17 -8.10 -7.06 14.56
CA SER A 17 -9.55 -7.26 14.71
C SER A 17 -10.12 -8.13 13.59
N VAL A 18 -9.62 -7.99 12.37
CA VAL A 18 -10.00 -8.84 11.22
C VAL A 18 -9.51 -10.28 11.45
N ALA A 19 -8.29 -10.46 11.91
CA ALA A 19 -7.76 -11.80 12.22
C ALA A 19 -8.59 -12.50 13.29
N ALA A 20 -8.94 -11.80 14.36
CA ALA A 20 -9.70 -12.37 15.47
C ALA A 20 -11.20 -12.55 15.14
N GLY A 21 -11.82 -11.56 14.49
CA GLY A 21 -13.28 -11.51 14.31
C GLY A 21 -13.78 -12.11 13.01
N LEU A 22 -13.02 -12.01 11.88
CA LEU A 22 -13.44 -12.52 10.58
C LEU A 22 -12.77 -13.84 10.20
N LEU A 23 -11.56 -14.09 10.70
CA LEU A 23 -10.83 -15.33 10.44
C LEU A 23 -10.86 -16.30 11.63
N GLU A 24 -11.59 -15.95 12.69
CA GLU A 24 -11.75 -16.74 13.93
C GLU A 24 -10.42 -17.17 14.60
N LEU A 25 -9.37 -16.41 14.36
CA LEU A 25 -8.03 -16.68 14.86
C LEU A 25 -7.85 -16.00 16.22
N HIS A 26 -8.36 -16.63 17.29
CA HIS A 26 -8.43 -16.07 18.64
C HIS A 26 -7.08 -15.93 19.39
N ASN A 27 -6.00 -16.39 18.80
CA ASN A 27 -4.67 -16.19 19.39
C ASN A 27 -4.18 -14.75 19.16
N ARG A 28 -3.97 -14.00 20.25
CA ARG A 28 -3.49 -12.60 20.21
C ARG A 28 -2.17 -12.42 19.42
N LEU A 29 -1.32 -13.44 19.38
CA LEU A 29 -0.08 -13.41 18.59
C LEU A 29 -0.35 -13.29 17.09
N ILE A 30 -1.45 -13.83 16.60
CA ILE A 30 -1.79 -13.80 15.17
C ILE A 30 -2.04 -12.39 14.68
N GLY A 31 -2.65 -11.53 15.51
CA GLY A 31 -2.79 -10.09 15.18
C GLY A 31 -1.45 -9.42 14.93
N GLY A 32 -0.44 -9.73 15.75
CA GLY A 32 0.94 -9.26 15.53
C GLY A 32 1.57 -9.86 14.28
N VAL A 33 1.33 -11.14 14.00
CA VAL A 33 1.84 -11.82 12.78
C VAL A 33 1.29 -11.17 11.51
N VAL A 34 0.02 -10.79 11.47
CA VAL A 34 -0.59 -10.10 10.31
C VAL A 34 0.12 -8.78 10.02
N VAL A 35 0.38 -7.98 11.05
CA VAL A 35 1.13 -6.72 10.90
C VAL A 35 2.58 -6.99 10.48
N MET A 36 3.22 -8.00 11.08
CA MET A 36 4.58 -8.41 10.76
C MET A 36 4.70 -8.93 9.33
N LEU A 37 3.72 -9.66 8.81
CA LEU A 37 3.70 -10.12 7.42
C LEU A 37 3.72 -8.93 6.45
N LEU A 38 2.90 -7.91 6.67
CA LEU A 38 2.88 -6.72 5.82
C LEU A 38 4.22 -5.96 5.90
N ALA A 39 4.64 -5.60 7.10
CA ALA A 39 5.86 -4.81 7.31
C ALA A 39 7.13 -5.57 6.95
N GLY A 40 7.21 -6.85 7.32
CA GLY A 40 8.36 -7.72 7.03
C GLY A 40 8.56 -7.97 5.54
N THR A 41 7.48 -8.29 4.81
CA THR A 41 7.55 -8.44 3.35
C THR A 41 7.85 -7.12 2.65
N GLY A 42 7.36 -6.00 3.19
CA GLY A 42 7.74 -4.66 2.73
C GLY A 42 9.23 -4.37 2.91
N ALA A 43 9.80 -4.72 4.06
CA ALA A 43 11.24 -4.58 4.31
C ALA A 43 12.08 -5.47 3.37
N ILE A 44 11.63 -6.72 3.15
CA ILE A 44 12.27 -7.63 2.17
C ILE A 44 12.23 -7.02 0.76
N ALA A 45 11.09 -6.46 0.35
CA ALA A 45 10.96 -5.81 -0.96
C ALA A 45 11.95 -4.65 -1.11
N ILE A 46 12.09 -3.80 -0.09
CA ILE A 46 13.07 -2.70 -0.09
C ILE A 46 14.49 -3.25 -0.22
N ALA A 47 14.85 -4.28 0.55
CA ALA A 47 16.18 -4.87 0.52
C ALA A 47 16.53 -5.46 -0.85
N LEU A 48 15.59 -6.17 -1.48
CA LEU A 48 15.77 -6.81 -2.79
C LEU A 48 15.81 -5.81 -3.95
N LEU A 49 15.01 -4.73 -3.86
CA LEU A 49 14.81 -3.80 -4.96
C LEU A 49 15.63 -2.52 -4.85
N ARG A 50 16.44 -2.36 -3.81
CA ARG A 50 17.25 -1.13 -3.55
C ARG A 50 18.15 -0.71 -4.70
N SER A 51 18.60 -1.65 -5.52
CA SER A 51 19.45 -1.40 -6.70
C SER A 51 18.66 -1.03 -7.96
N ARG A 52 17.33 -1.14 -7.93
CA ARG A 52 16.48 -0.83 -9.09
C ARG A 52 16.19 0.66 -9.18
N PRO A 53 16.07 1.21 -10.40
CA PRO A 53 15.68 2.60 -10.58
C PRO A 53 14.28 2.87 -10.00
N ALA A 54 14.18 3.86 -9.11
CA ALA A 54 12.92 4.19 -8.44
C ALA A 54 11.71 4.40 -9.40
N PRO A 55 11.84 5.08 -10.56
CA PRO A 55 10.72 5.25 -11.49
C PRO A 55 10.18 3.94 -12.08
N SER A 56 11.03 2.92 -12.26
CA SER A 56 10.60 1.63 -12.81
C SER A 56 9.77 0.80 -11.85
N LEU A 57 9.84 1.10 -10.55
CA LEU A 57 9.10 0.40 -9.50
C LEU A 57 7.69 0.95 -9.28
N LEU A 58 7.37 2.16 -9.76
CA LEU A 58 6.10 2.84 -9.47
C LEU A 58 4.86 2.08 -9.99
N ALA A 59 4.91 1.57 -11.22
CA ALA A 59 3.79 0.83 -11.79
C ALA A 59 3.64 -0.58 -11.20
N PRO A 60 4.70 -1.43 -11.13
CA PRO A 60 4.57 -2.76 -10.56
C PRO A 60 4.24 -2.73 -9.07
N SER A 61 4.75 -1.77 -8.29
CA SER A 61 4.39 -1.65 -6.87
C SER A 61 2.89 -1.35 -6.68
N SER A 62 2.33 -0.46 -7.51
CA SER A 62 0.89 -0.18 -7.46
C SER A 62 0.06 -1.41 -7.82
N ALA A 63 0.45 -2.16 -8.85
CA ALA A 63 -0.24 -3.38 -9.24
C ALA A 63 -0.21 -4.43 -8.12
N LEU A 64 0.97 -4.69 -7.53
CA LEU A 64 1.13 -5.65 -6.44
C LEU A 64 0.33 -5.24 -5.20
N LEU A 65 0.34 -3.96 -4.86
CA LEU A 65 -0.40 -3.43 -3.71
C LEU A 65 -1.92 -3.62 -3.92
N GLY A 66 -2.45 -3.27 -5.08
CA GLY A 66 -3.86 -3.42 -5.40
C GLY A 66 -4.31 -4.88 -5.48
N LEU A 67 -3.56 -5.72 -6.19
CA LEU A 67 -3.85 -7.16 -6.31
C LEU A 67 -3.76 -7.85 -4.95
N GLY A 68 -2.70 -7.58 -4.18
CA GLY A 68 -2.54 -8.14 -2.85
C GLY A 68 -3.67 -7.76 -1.90
N THR A 69 -4.12 -6.50 -1.95
CA THR A 69 -5.27 -6.03 -1.17
C THR A 69 -6.56 -6.77 -1.56
N LEU A 70 -6.82 -6.97 -2.87
CA LEU A 70 -8.00 -7.71 -3.33
C LEU A 70 -7.95 -9.18 -2.96
N VAL A 71 -6.78 -9.83 -3.07
CA VAL A 71 -6.61 -11.22 -2.65
C VAL A 71 -6.80 -11.37 -1.14
N SER A 72 -6.26 -10.43 -0.33
CA SER A 72 -6.47 -10.44 1.11
C SER A 72 -7.94 -10.22 1.47
N LEU A 73 -8.64 -9.32 0.76
CA LEU A 73 -10.09 -9.12 0.92
C LEU A 73 -10.89 -10.38 0.57
N ALA A 74 -10.55 -11.06 -0.52
CA ALA A 74 -11.18 -12.32 -0.90
C ALA A 74 -10.96 -13.37 0.19
N GLY A 75 -9.75 -13.49 0.72
CA GLY A 75 -9.43 -14.40 1.84
C GLY A 75 -10.30 -14.14 3.07
N THR A 76 -10.47 -12.87 3.44
CA THR A 76 -11.33 -12.49 4.59
C THR A 76 -12.81 -12.72 4.31
N THR A 77 -13.29 -12.51 3.07
CA THR A 77 -14.69 -12.70 2.73
C THR A 77 -15.11 -14.18 2.65
N TRP A 78 -14.17 -15.04 2.26
CA TRP A 78 -14.40 -16.50 2.18
C TRP A 78 -13.92 -17.26 3.42
N ASN A 79 -13.48 -16.54 4.45
CA ASN A 79 -12.92 -17.09 5.69
C ASN A 79 -11.72 -18.04 5.46
N LEU A 80 -10.89 -17.73 4.48
CA LEU A 80 -9.69 -18.48 4.10
C LEU A 80 -8.44 -17.74 4.60
N ALA A 81 -8.01 -18.06 5.82
CA ALA A 81 -6.87 -17.39 6.47
C ALA A 81 -5.58 -17.45 5.64
N TRP A 82 -5.30 -18.60 4.98
CA TRP A 82 -4.13 -18.74 4.12
C TRP A 82 -4.16 -17.79 2.92
N LEU A 83 -5.36 -17.60 2.30
CA LEU A 83 -5.52 -16.69 1.17
C LEU A 83 -5.35 -15.23 1.61
N ALA A 84 -5.90 -14.87 2.77
CA ALA A 84 -5.68 -13.56 3.38
C ALA A 84 -4.20 -13.31 3.65
N ALA A 85 -3.47 -14.30 4.17
CA ALA A 85 -2.03 -14.21 4.42
C ALA A 85 -1.23 -14.02 3.10
N VAL A 86 -1.53 -14.80 2.06
CA VAL A 86 -0.90 -14.64 0.73
C VAL A 86 -1.15 -13.24 0.18
N GLY A 87 -2.39 -12.76 0.25
CA GLY A 87 -2.74 -11.41 -0.16
C GLY A 87 -1.95 -10.35 0.61
N THR A 88 -1.80 -10.53 1.92
CA THR A 88 -1.01 -9.64 2.79
C THR A 88 0.48 -9.62 2.41
N VAL A 89 1.06 -10.76 2.10
CA VAL A 89 2.46 -10.87 1.63
C VAL A 89 2.64 -10.09 0.32
N VAL A 90 1.75 -10.30 -0.65
CA VAL A 90 1.80 -9.60 -1.95
C VAL A 90 1.59 -8.09 -1.77
N ALA A 91 0.61 -7.69 -0.95
CA ALA A 91 0.36 -6.29 -0.63
C ALA A 91 1.55 -5.64 0.08
N GLY A 92 2.18 -6.35 1.03
CA GLY A 92 3.38 -5.90 1.75
C GLY A 92 4.57 -5.68 0.82
N PHE A 93 4.79 -6.59 -0.13
CA PHE A 93 5.82 -6.43 -1.14
C PHE A 93 5.53 -5.18 -2.03
N GLY A 94 4.28 -4.99 -2.44
CA GLY A 94 3.81 -3.79 -3.14
C GLY A 94 4.00 -2.53 -2.31
N PHE A 95 3.69 -2.57 -1.00
CA PHE A 95 3.88 -1.46 -0.08
C PHE A 95 5.35 -1.04 0.02
N GLY A 96 6.25 -1.97 0.36
CA GLY A 96 7.69 -1.68 0.49
C GLY A 96 8.31 -1.15 -0.80
N SER A 97 7.98 -1.76 -1.95
CA SER A 97 8.46 -1.28 -3.24
C SER A 97 7.89 0.11 -3.59
N SER A 98 6.66 0.45 -3.19
CA SER A 98 6.07 1.78 -3.38
C SER A 98 6.75 2.85 -2.52
N VAL A 99 7.10 2.53 -1.28
CA VAL A 99 7.88 3.39 -0.38
C VAL A 99 9.25 3.67 -1.00
N LEU A 100 9.97 2.63 -1.41
CA LEU A 100 11.27 2.76 -2.07
C LEU A 100 11.18 3.63 -3.34
N ALA A 101 10.18 3.39 -4.19
CA ALA A 101 9.96 4.15 -5.41
C ALA A 101 9.67 5.63 -5.15
N THR A 102 8.84 5.93 -4.14
CA THR A 102 8.44 7.30 -3.79
C THR A 102 9.61 8.08 -3.22
N PHE A 103 10.25 7.56 -2.17
CA PHE A 103 11.37 8.24 -1.53
C PHE A 103 12.59 8.32 -2.45
N GLY A 104 12.85 7.28 -3.26
CA GLY A 104 13.90 7.29 -4.27
C GLY A 104 13.65 8.34 -5.35
N THR A 105 12.41 8.57 -5.74
CA THR A 105 12.03 9.64 -6.70
C THR A 105 12.24 11.01 -6.08
N PHE A 106 11.82 11.22 -4.83
CA PHE A 106 12.04 12.48 -4.11
C PHE A 106 13.53 12.79 -3.94
N ALA A 107 14.34 11.80 -3.56
CA ALA A 107 15.78 11.96 -3.42
C ALA A 107 16.47 12.40 -4.72
N ARG A 108 15.95 11.97 -5.87
CA ARG A 108 16.48 12.33 -7.20
C ARG A 108 16.06 13.72 -7.67
N LEU A 109 14.85 14.15 -7.34
CA LEU A 109 14.28 15.42 -7.78
C LEU A 109 14.66 16.58 -6.84
N ALA A 110 14.91 16.28 -5.58
CA ALA A 110 15.24 17.28 -4.55
C ALA A 110 16.65 17.84 -4.74
N ARG A 111 16.79 19.17 -4.71
CA ARG A 111 18.09 19.83 -4.64
C ARG A 111 18.77 19.50 -3.30
N PRO A 112 20.12 19.48 -3.23
CA PRO A 112 20.83 19.06 -2.00
C PRO A 112 20.39 19.79 -0.74
N HIS A 113 20.11 21.09 -0.82
CA HIS A 113 19.67 21.92 0.31
C HIS A 113 18.18 21.79 0.66
N GLU A 114 17.36 21.19 -0.21
CA GLU A 114 15.91 21.02 0.00
C GLU A 114 15.55 19.59 0.45
N ARG A 115 16.50 18.67 0.40
CA ARG A 115 16.24 17.24 0.67
C ARG A 115 15.61 17.00 2.04
N SER A 116 16.15 17.61 3.09
CA SER A 116 15.62 17.43 4.44
C SER A 116 14.17 17.92 4.58
N ALA A 117 13.85 19.07 3.98
CA ALA A 117 12.49 19.63 3.98
C ALA A 117 11.51 18.75 3.20
N ILE A 118 11.90 18.23 2.02
CA ILE A 118 11.07 17.33 1.20
C ILE A 118 10.82 16.01 1.93
N PHE A 119 11.84 15.43 2.57
CA PHE A 119 11.66 14.21 3.36
C PHE A 119 10.80 14.44 4.60
N ALA A 120 10.95 15.56 5.29
CA ALA A 120 10.10 15.93 6.43
C ALA A 120 8.64 16.08 5.99
N LEU A 121 8.37 16.79 4.89
CA LEU A 121 7.03 16.93 4.33
C LEU A 121 6.44 15.59 3.89
N ALA A 122 7.23 14.73 3.24
CA ALA A 122 6.79 13.39 2.83
C ALA A 122 6.41 12.53 4.04
N ASN A 123 7.15 12.62 5.15
CA ASN A 123 6.80 11.92 6.39
C ASN A 123 5.51 12.48 7.02
N ILE A 124 5.35 13.80 7.09
CA ILE A 124 4.10 14.42 7.62
C ILE A 124 2.89 13.94 6.81
N ILE A 125 2.98 13.98 5.47
CA ILE A 125 1.92 13.48 4.60
C ILE A 125 1.69 11.99 4.84
N GLY A 126 2.74 11.17 4.94
CA GLY A 126 2.64 9.74 5.23
C GLY A 126 1.95 9.45 6.56
N TYR A 127 2.26 10.18 7.61
CA TYR A 127 1.57 10.05 8.91
C TYR A 127 0.09 10.43 8.80
N LEU A 128 -0.26 11.50 8.09
CA LEU A 128 -1.66 11.88 7.84
C LEU A 128 -2.40 10.81 7.02
N GLU A 129 -1.77 10.32 5.94
CA GLU A 129 -2.31 9.23 5.11
C GLU A 129 -2.52 7.93 5.87
N ASN A 130 -1.79 7.70 6.95
CA ASN A 130 -1.95 6.55 7.83
C ASN A 130 -3.01 6.82 8.92
N SER A 131 -2.92 7.97 9.59
CA SER A 131 -3.73 8.29 10.78
C SER A 131 -5.18 8.60 10.42
N VAL A 132 -5.43 9.43 9.40
CA VAL A 132 -6.80 9.82 9.01
C VAL A 132 -7.63 8.61 8.61
N PRO A 133 -7.19 7.73 7.70
CA PRO A 133 -7.94 6.52 7.37
C PRO A 133 -8.08 5.55 8.54
N ALA A 134 -7.10 5.46 9.45
CA ALA A 134 -7.20 4.61 10.63
C ALA A 134 -8.32 5.07 11.57
N VAL A 135 -8.43 6.38 11.81
CA VAL A 135 -9.52 6.95 12.62
C VAL A 135 -10.87 6.74 11.93
N LEU A 136 -10.98 7.04 10.63
CA LEU A 136 -12.21 6.81 9.86
C LEU A 136 -12.59 5.32 9.84
N GLY A 137 -11.62 4.43 9.71
CA GLY A 137 -11.81 2.99 9.81
C GLY A 137 -12.36 2.57 11.17
N GLY A 138 -11.82 3.11 12.26
CA GLY A 138 -12.33 2.88 13.62
C GLY A 138 -13.78 3.33 13.77
N ILE A 139 -14.13 4.53 13.30
CA ILE A 139 -15.53 5.04 13.30
C ILE A 139 -16.42 4.14 12.43
N ALA A 140 -15.96 3.74 11.25
CA ALA A 140 -16.73 2.86 10.38
C ALA A 140 -17.01 1.49 11.02
N VAL A 141 -16.07 0.93 11.77
CA VAL A 141 -16.28 -0.33 12.51
C VAL A 141 -17.35 -0.19 13.57
N THR A 142 -17.39 0.91 14.31
CA THR A 142 -18.40 1.14 15.36
C THR A 142 -19.79 1.39 14.81
N THR A 143 -19.91 1.96 13.61
CA THR A 143 -21.19 2.32 12.99
C THR A 143 -21.73 1.24 12.03
N LEU A 144 -20.86 0.62 11.22
CA LEU A 144 -21.22 -0.30 10.14
C LEU A 144 -20.85 -1.77 10.42
N GLY A 145 -20.13 -2.00 11.51
CA GLY A 145 -19.57 -3.31 11.86
C GLY A 145 -18.26 -3.63 11.12
N LEU A 146 -17.49 -4.57 11.68
CA LEU A 146 -16.14 -4.91 11.23
C LEU A 146 -16.10 -5.39 9.77
N THR A 147 -17.01 -6.28 9.38
CA THR A 147 -17.06 -6.86 8.02
C THR A 147 -17.28 -5.79 6.95
N THR A 148 -18.27 -4.92 7.16
CA THR A 148 -18.62 -3.88 6.20
C THR A 148 -17.51 -2.82 6.11
N ALA A 149 -17.00 -2.38 7.26
CA ALA A 149 -15.90 -1.42 7.33
C ALA A 149 -14.64 -1.95 6.61
N THR A 150 -14.27 -3.20 6.85
CA THR A 150 -13.11 -3.84 6.19
C THR A 150 -13.30 -3.90 4.67
N LYS A 151 -14.48 -4.29 4.18
CA LYS A 151 -14.78 -4.33 2.74
C LYS A 151 -14.69 -2.95 2.09
N ILE A 152 -15.32 -1.95 2.68
CA ILE A 152 -15.31 -0.56 2.16
C ILE A 152 -13.87 -0.04 2.11
N TYR A 153 -13.12 -0.24 3.18
CA TYR A 153 -11.74 0.23 3.26
C TYR A 153 -10.82 -0.45 2.24
N ALA A 154 -10.88 -1.78 2.13
CA ALA A 154 -10.09 -2.53 1.16
C ALA A 154 -10.44 -2.17 -0.29
N LEU A 155 -11.74 -1.97 -0.60
CA LEU A 155 -12.17 -1.50 -1.91
C LEU A 155 -11.68 -0.09 -2.21
N ALA A 156 -11.74 0.83 -1.24
CA ALA A 156 -11.20 2.19 -1.40
C ALA A 156 -9.70 2.17 -1.72
N ILE A 157 -8.91 1.37 -1.00
CA ILE A 157 -7.48 1.19 -1.28
C ILE A 157 -7.25 0.59 -2.68
N ALA A 158 -8.02 -0.43 -3.06
CA ALA A 158 -7.92 -1.04 -4.38
C ALA A 158 -8.20 -0.01 -5.50
N VAL A 159 -9.29 0.75 -5.38
CA VAL A 159 -9.65 1.80 -6.34
C VAL A 159 -8.55 2.85 -6.45
N LEU A 160 -8.05 3.36 -5.33
CA LEU A 160 -6.95 4.34 -5.32
C LEU A 160 -5.70 3.79 -6.00
N THR A 161 -5.38 2.52 -5.75
CA THR A 161 -4.19 1.87 -6.31
C THR A 161 -4.31 1.66 -7.81
N PHE A 162 -5.45 1.18 -8.29
CA PHE A 162 -5.70 1.00 -9.72
C PHE A 162 -5.82 2.33 -10.46
N THR A 163 -6.40 3.36 -9.85
CA THR A 163 -6.40 4.71 -10.42
C THR A 163 -4.98 5.23 -10.60
N ALA A 164 -4.13 5.09 -9.57
CA ALA A 164 -2.73 5.47 -9.64
C ALA A 164 -1.98 4.69 -10.74
N LEU A 165 -2.26 3.39 -10.90
CA LEU A 165 -1.67 2.55 -11.95
C LEU A 165 -2.07 3.04 -13.34
N VAL A 166 -3.37 3.27 -13.58
CA VAL A 166 -3.88 3.75 -14.88
C VAL A 166 -3.29 5.11 -15.24
N LEU A 167 -3.24 6.05 -14.30
CA LEU A 167 -2.62 7.36 -14.52
C LEU A 167 -1.15 7.24 -14.90
N ARG A 168 -0.39 6.35 -14.27
CA ARG A 168 1.01 6.09 -14.59
C ARG A 168 1.19 5.49 -15.97
N LEU A 169 0.40 4.50 -16.33
CA LEU A 169 0.46 3.86 -17.65
C LEU A 169 0.13 4.85 -18.77
N ASN A 170 -0.82 5.74 -18.55
CA ASN A 170 -1.16 6.79 -19.50
C ASN A 170 -0.01 7.81 -19.67
N GLN A 171 0.64 8.24 -18.59
CA GLN A 171 1.78 9.15 -18.65
C GLN A 171 2.96 8.55 -19.45
N THR A 172 3.27 7.28 -19.24
CA THR A 172 4.35 6.62 -20.00
C THR A 172 4.02 6.45 -21.47
N ARG A 173 2.75 6.25 -21.84
CA ARG A 173 2.31 6.20 -23.25
C ARG A 173 2.42 7.56 -23.93
N THR A 174 2.05 8.64 -23.26
CA THR A 174 2.13 10.00 -23.79
C THR A 174 3.58 10.42 -24.03
N GLN A 175 4.48 10.14 -23.09
CA GLN A 175 5.92 10.45 -23.25
C GLN A 175 6.57 9.69 -24.41
N ARG A 176 6.18 8.45 -24.65
CA ARG A 176 6.67 7.69 -25.81
C ARG A 176 6.18 8.26 -27.15
N ARG A 177 4.97 8.84 -27.19
CA ARG A 177 4.42 9.46 -28.42
C ARG A 177 5.09 10.78 -28.75
N THR A 178 5.38 11.61 -27.74
CA THR A 178 6.04 12.92 -27.94
C THR A 178 7.54 12.79 -28.23
N GLY A 179 8.22 11.77 -27.70
CA GLY A 179 9.64 11.52 -27.98
C GLY A 179 9.95 11.05 -29.40
N VAL A 180 8.98 10.48 -30.13
CA VAL A 180 9.13 10.04 -31.52
C VAL A 180 9.02 11.21 -32.54
N THR A 181 8.37 12.31 -32.16
CA THR A 181 8.20 13.49 -33.03
C THR A 181 9.37 14.48 -33.00
N SER A 182 10.31 14.32 -32.05
CA SER A 182 11.49 15.22 -31.91
C SER A 182 12.75 14.73 -32.59
N SER A 183 12.71 13.58 -33.27
CA SER A 183 13.86 12.97 -33.96
C SER A 183 13.72 12.96 -35.51
N ARG A 184 12.93 13.90 -36.07
CA ARG A 184 12.86 14.15 -37.53
C ARG A 184 13.27 15.56 -37.87
#